data_b05f6f5d58756b10706935a27d4a5ef2
#
_entry.id   b05f6f5d58756b10706935a27d4a5ef2
#
_cell.length_a   1.000
_cell.length_b   1.000
_cell.length_c   1.000
_cell.angle_alpha   90.00
_cell.angle_beta   90.00
_cell.angle_gamma   90.00
#
_symmetry.space_group_name_H-M   'P 1'
#
loop_
_entity.id
_entity.type
_entity.pdbx_description
1 polymer ?
#
loop_
_entity_poly.entity_id
_entity_poly.type
_entity_poly.pdbx_seq_one_letter_code
_entity_poly.pdbx_strand_id
1 'polypeptide(L)'
;MSIEDDQVVDASNPHEEAAANESEARLRAGLLTLPRLQREVFLMRAQQGCEYGDIAAALGSTPGAARVHYHHAVKRLKELMS
;
A
#
# COMPACT_ATOMS: atom_id res chain seq x y z
N MET A 1 1.21 30.01 -12.93
CA MET A 1 1.34 29.59 -12.46
C MET A 1 1.49 29.13 -11.79
N SER A 2 1.62 29.06 -12.05
CA SER A 2 1.83 28.42 -11.52
C SER A 2 2.15 28.04 -10.86
N ILE A 3 2.26 27.95 -11.17
CA ILE A 3 2.63 27.45 -10.61
C ILE A 3 3.21 27.22 -9.97
N GLU A 4 3.23 27.45 -10.31
CA GLU A 4 3.80 27.05 -9.82
C GLU A 4 4.25 26.57 -9.12
N ASP A 5 3.95 26.81 -9.47
CA ASP A 5 4.47 26.24 -8.95
C ASP A 5 4.94 25.72 -8.49
N ASP A 6 4.73 25.85 -8.89
CA ASP A 6 5.28 25.23 -8.69
C ASP A 6 6.03 24.78 -8.26
N GLN A 7 6.19 25.02 -8.56
CA GLN A 7 6.89 24.50 -8.39
C GLN A 7 7.66 24.20 -7.74
N VAL A 8 7.64 24.38 -7.81
CA VAL A 8 8.25 24.02 -7.23
C VAL A 8 8.79 23.46 -6.66
N VAL A 9 8.59 23.27 -6.81
CA VAL A 9 8.87 22.59 -6.36
C VAL A 9 9.66 22.12 -6.26
N ASP A 10 9.69 22.10 -6.74
CA ASP A 10 10.21 21.62 -6.85
C ASP A 10 11.24 21.45 -6.69
N ALA A 11 11.03 22.07 -6.69
CA ALA A 11 12.22 21.82 -7.08
C ALA A 11 12.96 20.93 -6.41
N SER A 12 12.60 20.93 -6.21
CA SER A 12 12.76 20.04 -5.54
C SER A 12 13.87 19.19 -5.40
N ASN A 13 13.72 18.11 -4.80
CA ASN A 13 14.76 17.17 -4.52
C ASN A 13 14.58 15.97 -5.43
N PRO A 14 15.22 15.97 -6.60
CA PRO A 14 15.01 14.89 -7.57
C PRO A 14 15.37 13.52 -7.02
N HIS A 15 16.38 13.45 -6.16
CA HIS A 15 16.79 12.17 -5.59
C HIS A 15 15.71 11.59 -4.70
N GLU A 16 15.13 12.43 -3.86
CA GLU A 16 14.07 11.99 -2.98
C GLU A 16 12.86 11.55 -3.77
N GLU A 17 12.53 12.31 -4.80
CA GLU A 17 11.40 11.96 -5.65
C GLU A 17 11.61 10.62 -6.34
N ALA A 18 12.80 10.43 -6.88
CA ALA A 18 13.11 9.18 -7.57
C ALA A 18 13.05 8.00 -6.61
N ALA A 19 13.61 8.17 -5.41
CA ALA A 19 13.60 7.11 -4.43
C ALA A 19 12.19 6.78 -3.97
N ALA A 20 11.36 7.80 -3.76
CA ALA A 20 9.97 7.58 -3.36
C ALA A 20 9.19 6.87 -4.45
N ASN A 21 9.40 7.27 -5.71
CA ASN A 21 8.74 6.63 -6.83
C ASN A 21 9.17 5.18 -6.99
N GLU A 22 10.44 4.91 -6.75
CA GLU A 22 10.96 3.55 -6.81
C GLU A 22 10.32 2.67 -5.75
N SER A 23 10.22 3.19 -4.53
CA SER A 23 9.59 2.44 -3.44
C SER A 23 8.12 2.19 -3.72
N GLU A 24 7.44 3.20 -4.24
CA GLU A 24 6.03 3.05 -4.61
C GLU A 24 5.86 2.00 -5.70
N ALA A 25 6.71 2.03 -6.70
CA ALA A 25 6.64 1.07 -7.80
C ALA A 25 6.88 -0.34 -7.28
N ARG A 26 7.84 -0.51 -6.38
CA ARG A 26 8.12 -1.80 -5.79
C ARG A 26 6.95 -2.31 -4.98
N LEU A 27 6.36 -1.44 -4.17
CA LEU A 27 5.20 -1.82 -3.38
C LEU A 27 4.05 -2.23 -4.29
N ARG A 28 3.80 -1.45 -5.32
CA ARG A 28 2.72 -1.77 -6.26
C ARG A 28 2.95 -3.10 -6.94
N ALA A 29 4.19 -3.34 -7.38
CA ALA A 29 4.53 -4.61 -8.00
C ALA A 29 4.36 -5.76 -7.01
N GLY A 30 4.79 -5.57 -5.77
CA GLY A 30 4.62 -6.58 -4.75
C GLY A 30 3.16 -6.89 -4.48
N LEU A 31 2.32 -5.85 -4.43
CA LEU A 31 0.90 -6.05 -4.21
C LEU A 31 0.27 -6.90 -5.29
N LEU A 32 0.73 -6.74 -6.53
CA LEU A 32 0.18 -7.52 -7.64
C LEU A 32 0.51 -9.00 -7.54
N THR A 33 1.54 -9.36 -6.78
CA THR A 33 1.88 -10.77 -6.60
C THR A 33 1.12 -11.42 -5.46
N LEU A 34 0.40 -10.65 -4.66
CA LEU A 34 -0.36 -11.21 -3.55
C LEU A 34 -1.66 -11.82 -4.02
N PRO A 35 -2.14 -12.89 -3.33
CA PRO A 35 -3.50 -13.35 -3.57
C PRO A 35 -4.49 -12.21 -3.36
N ARG A 36 -5.61 -12.28 -4.07
CA ARG A 36 -6.54 -11.17 -4.09
C ARG A 36 -6.99 -10.73 -2.70
N LEU A 37 -7.36 -11.69 -1.84
CA LEU A 37 -7.84 -11.32 -0.51
C LEU A 37 -6.77 -10.65 0.33
N GLN A 38 -5.54 -11.14 0.24
CA GLN A 38 -4.45 -10.52 0.98
C GLN A 38 -4.21 -9.09 0.49
N ARG A 39 -4.24 -8.89 -0.81
CA ARG A 39 -4.05 -7.56 -1.38
C ARG A 39 -5.17 -6.61 -0.96
N GLU A 40 -6.42 -7.07 -1.05
CA GLU A 40 -7.55 -6.22 -0.68
C GLU A 40 -7.51 -5.85 0.79
N VAL A 41 -7.23 -6.81 1.65
CA VAL A 41 -7.14 -6.55 3.08
C VAL A 41 -6.01 -5.55 3.36
N PHE A 42 -4.88 -5.74 2.74
CA PHE A 42 -3.74 -4.84 2.95
C PHE A 42 -4.10 -3.41 2.54
N LEU A 43 -4.70 -3.25 1.38
CA LEU A 43 -5.05 -1.91 0.90
C LEU A 43 -6.07 -1.24 1.81
N MET A 44 -7.07 -1.97 2.24
CA MET A 44 -8.09 -1.39 3.11
C MET A 44 -7.53 -1.03 4.48
N ARG A 45 -6.65 -1.85 5.01
CA ARG A 45 -6.10 -1.60 6.35
C ARG A 45 -5.01 -0.55 6.33
N ALA A 46 -4.05 -0.68 5.41
CA ALA A 46 -2.87 0.18 5.42
C ALA A 46 -3.13 1.52 4.77
N GLN A 47 -3.88 1.56 3.68
CA GLN A 47 -4.10 2.81 2.96
C GLN A 47 -5.37 3.53 3.37
N GLN A 48 -6.43 2.78 3.68
CA GLN A 48 -7.70 3.40 4.03
C GLN A 48 -7.97 3.45 5.52
N GLY A 49 -7.16 2.75 6.32
CA GLY A 49 -7.31 2.77 7.76
C GLY A 49 -8.56 2.05 8.28
N CYS A 50 -9.08 1.10 7.51
CA CYS A 50 -10.30 0.40 7.91
C CYS A 50 -10.05 -0.54 9.08
N GLU A 51 -11.09 -0.71 9.90
CA GLU A 51 -11.05 -1.70 10.96
C GLU A 51 -11.25 -3.09 10.36
N TYR A 52 -10.73 -4.09 11.05
CA TYR A 52 -10.85 -5.47 10.55
C TYR A 52 -12.30 -5.91 10.40
N GLY A 53 -13.19 -5.42 11.28
CA GLY A 53 -14.60 -5.72 11.15
C GLY A 53 -15.20 -5.18 9.86
N ASP A 54 -14.82 -3.96 9.50
CA ASP A 54 -15.31 -3.35 8.28
C ASP A 54 -14.73 -4.05 7.05
N ILE A 55 -13.46 -4.41 7.12
CA ILE A 55 -12.83 -5.15 6.02
C ILE A 55 -13.54 -6.49 5.83
N ALA A 56 -13.79 -7.18 6.92
CA ALA A 56 -14.46 -8.47 6.84
C ALA A 56 -15.84 -8.35 6.23
N ALA A 57 -16.59 -7.34 6.63
CA ALA A 57 -17.93 -7.12 6.08
C ALA A 57 -17.86 -6.82 4.57
N ALA A 58 -16.90 -6.03 4.16
CA ALA A 58 -16.76 -5.67 2.75
C ALA A 58 -16.37 -6.85 1.89
N LEU A 59 -15.53 -7.74 2.42
CA LEU A 59 -14.98 -8.85 1.64
C LEU A 59 -15.67 -10.19 1.90
N GLY A 60 -16.71 -10.21 2.72
CA GLY A 60 -17.40 -11.44 3.04
C GLY A 60 -16.56 -12.41 3.85
N SER A 61 -15.79 -11.88 4.78
CA SER A 61 -14.88 -12.66 5.60
C SER A 61 -15.18 -12.44 7.08
N THR A 62 -14.25 -12.78 7.95
CA THR A 62 -14.36 -12.52 9.39
C THR A 62 -13.20 -11.63 9.82
N PRO A 63 -13.36 -10.91 10.95
CA PRO A 63 -12.25 -10.07 11.44
C PRO A 63 -10.98 -10.86 11.70
N GLY A 64 -11.12 -12.08 12.22
CA GLY A 64 -9.94 -12.91 12.45
C GLY A 64 -9.24 -13.29 11.17
N ALA A 65 -10.02 -13.69 10.15
CA ALA A 65 -9.45 -14.04 8.86
C ALA A 65 -8.81 -12.81 8.21
N ALA A 66 -9.44 -11.65 8.34
CA ALA A 66 -8.88 -10.42 7.78
C ALA A 66 -7.53 -10.11 8.41
N ARG A 67 -7.42 -10.30 9.73
CA ARG A 67 -6.15 -10.07 10.41
C ARG A 67 -5.07 -11.02 9.91
N VAL A 68 -5.42 -12.28 9.73
CA VAL A 68 -4.45 -13.26 9.21
C VAL A 68 -4.01 -12.88 7.81
N HIS A 69 -4.95 -12.50 6.96
CA HIS A 69 -4.62 -12.07 5.60
C HIS A 69 -3.69 -10.86 5.62
N TYR A 70 -3.92 -9.94 6.53
CA TYR A 70 -3.07 -8.76 6.64
C TYR A 70 -1.65 -9.15 7.03
N HIS A 71 -1.51 -10.03 8.01
CA HIS A 71 -0.19 -10.49 8.46
C HIS A 71 0.56 -11.17 7.31
N HIS A 72 -0.12 -12.02 6.57
CA HIS A 72 0.50 -12.71 5.44
C HIS A 72 0.92 -11.71 4.38
N ALA A 73 0.09 -10.71 4.11
CA ALA A 73 0.41 -9.70 3.12
C ALA A 73 1.65 -8.91 3.53
N VAL A 74 1.70 -8.47 4.79
CA VAL A 74 2.83 -7.70 5.28
C VAL A 74 4.11 -8.51 5.21
N LYS A 75 4.04 -9.76 5.64
CA LYS A 75 5.22 -10.63 5.62
C LYS A 75 5.73 -10.80 4.19
N ARG A 76 4.82 -11.07 3.27
CA ARG A 76 5.20 -11.27 1.88
C ARG A 76 5.81 -10.02 1.27
N LEU A 77 5.20 -8.87 1.56
CA LEU A 77 5.71 -7.61 1.03
C LEU A 77 7.10 -7.29 1.58
N LYS A 78 7.31 -7.57 2.86
CA LYS A 78 8.64 -7.37 3.44
C LYS A 78 9.69 -8.24 2.75
N GLU A 79 9.35 -9.47 2.46
CA GLU A 79 10.26 -10.37 1.76
C GLU A 79 10.57 -9.85 0.36
N LEU A 80 9.55 -9.34 -0.33
CA LEU A 80 9.74 -8.86 -1.69
C LEU A 80 10.51 -7.55 -1.76
N MET A 81 10.46 -6.75 -0.71
CA MET A 81 11.08 -5.44 -0.69
C MET A 81 12.44 -5.42 0.02
N SER A 82 12.86 -6.50 0.60
CA SER A 82 14.15 -6.53 1.30
C SER A 82 15.31 -6.86 0.36
#